data_cc1cc2da330b1e4fa529094d130314c5
#
_entry.id   cc1cc2da330b1e4fa529094d130314c5
#
_cell.length_a   1.000
_cell.length_b   1.000
_cell.length_c   1.000
_cell.angle_alpha   90.00
_cell.angle_beta   90.00
_cell.angle_gamma   90.00
#
_symmetry.space_group_name_H-M   'P 1'
#
loop_
_entity.id
_entity.type
_entity.pdbx_description
1 polymer ?
#
loop_
_entity_poly.entity_id
_entity_poly.type
_entity_poly.pdbx_seq_one_letter_code
_entity_poly.pdbx_strand_id
1 'polypeptide(L)'
;MIRTLRKMLCIPTAFVAIVLTVTAVASAQWDPYPWKRVPRTPDGKVDLNAPAQSTPYGKPDLSGFWMPDDPVKHLLNLAADLKPEDVPLKPWARELYNRRIENNGKDHPGVSCLPSGIPEKDNIPDGLKLVQTEDLVLLLHESRTIYRQIFTDGRPLPKNPQPTWMGYSIGHWDKNTFVVETIGQNGKTWLDMRGLPGTEALRVTERFTRPKIGHMDIEVTIDDPEAYTKPWTVKLAWTLQADTDLIESICEENNRDPAHMVGR
;
A
#
# COMPACT_ATOMS: atom_id res chain seq x y z
N MET A 1 3.48 -83.19 20.61
CA MET A 1 2.31 -82.40 20.84
C MET A 1 2.77 -80.94 20.97
N ILE A 2 2.85 -80.20 19.84
CA ILE A 2 3.41 -78.83 19.78
C ILE A 2 2.31 -77.95 19.31
N ARG A 3 1.86 -77.04 20.15
CA ARG A 3 0.88 -75.94 19.81
C ARG A 3 1.64 -74.67 19.47
N THR A 4 1.64 -74.35 18.21
CA THR A 4 2.21 -73.13 17.67
C THR A 4 1.19 -71.97 17.86
N LEU A 5 1.53 -70.99 18.66
CA LEU A 5 0.78 -69.72 18.78
C LEU A 5 1.12 -68.81 17.62
N ARG A 6 0.15 -68.58 16.73
CA ARG A 6 0.21 -67.46 15.77
C ARG A 6 -0.18 -66.17 16.49
N LYS A 7 0.77 -65.29 16.68
CA LYS A 7 0.47 -63.87 17.04
C LYS A 7 0.13 -63.13 15.78
N MET A 8 -1.15 -62.80 15.60
CA MET A 8 -1.59 -61.85 14.59
C MET A 8 -1.15 -60.43 15.02
N LEU A 9 -0.36 -59.80 14.16
CA LEU A 9 0.05 -58.41 14.29
C LEU A 9 -1.09 -57.55 13.76
N CYS A 10 -1.93 -57.02 14.63
CA CYS A 10 -2.89 -55.95 14.28
C CYS A 10 -2.15 -54.61 14.28
N ILE A 11 -1.76 -54.14 13.10
CA ILE A 11 -1.31 -52.76 12.91
C ILE A 11 -2.57 -51.93 12.86
N PRO A 12 -2.70 -50.91 13.69
CA PRO A 12 -3.92 -50.08 13.71
C PRO A 12 -3.95 -49.20 12.45
N THR A 13 -4.85 -49.53 11.55
CA THR A 13 -5.17 -48.78 10.33
C THR A 13 -5.72 -47.36 10.65
N ALA A 14 -5.87 -47.01 11.93
CA ALA A 14 -6.35 -45.71 12.38
C ALA A 14 -5.33 -44.55 12.27
N PHE A 15 -4.03 -44.86 12.16
CA PHE A 15 -2.99 -43.81 12.11
C PHE A 15 -2.75 -43.24 10.70
N VAL A 16 -3.16 -43.92 9.65
CA VAL A 16 -3.00 -43.47 8.26
C VAL A 16 -4.13 -42.54 7.84
N ALA A 17 -5.29 -42.62 8.48
CA ALA A 17 -6.43 -41.74 8.16
C ALA A 17 -6.30 -40.32 8.72
N ILE A 18 -5.47 -40.09 9.77
CA ILE A 18 -5.31 -38.77 10.41
C ILE A 18 -4.29 -37.91 9.68
N VAL A 19 -3.38 -38.47 8.90
CA VAL A 19 -2.35 -37.71 8.16
C VAL A 19 -2.87 -37.14 6.83
N LEU A 20 -4.00 -37.62 6.32
CA LEU A 20 -4.57 -37.18 5.03
C LEU A 20 -5.63 -36.06 5.16
N THR A 21 -5.95 -35.60 6.37
CA THR A 21 -6.97 -34.56 6.57
C THR A 21 -6.42 -33.18 6.94
N VAL A 22 -5.10 -32.94 6.90
CA VAL A 22 -4.49 -31.67 7.32
C VAL A 22 -3.91 -30.89 6.16
N THR A 23 -4.41 -31.03 4.95
CA THR A 23 -4.11 -30.12 3.85
C THR A 23 -5.35 -29.39 3.35
N ALA A 24 -6.29 -29.07 4.22
CA ALA A 24 -7.11 -27.90 3.95
C ALA A 24 -6.20 -26.71 4.22
N VAL A 25 -5.58 -26.19 3.16
CA VAL A 25 -5.01 -24.84 3.18
C VAL A 25 -6.17 -23.97 3.68
N ALA A 26 -6.08 -23.48 4.91
CA ALA A 26 -7.00 -22.48 5.41
C ALA A 26 -6.74 -21.23 4.54
N SER A 27 -7.46 -21.11 3.43
CA SER A 27 -7.56 -19.90 2.67
C SER A 27 -8.30 -18.93 3.59
N ALA A 28 -7.56 -18.07 4.28
CA ALA A 28 -8.13 -17.00 5.10
C ALA A 28 -8.68 -15.86 4.22
N GLN A 29 -8.65 -16.03 2.92
CA GLN A 29 -9.12 -15.06 1.93
C GLN A 29 -10.40 -15.56 1.26
N TRP A 30 -11.15 -14.61 0.71
CA TRP A 30 -12.29 -14.91 -0.18
C TRP A 30 -11.84 -15.84 -1.30
N ASP A 31 -12.74 -16.73 -1.73
CA ASP A 31 -12.50 -17.51 -2.94
C ASP A 31 -12.17 -16.56 -4.09
N PRO A 32 -11.10 -16.85 -4.87
CA PRO A 32 -10.69 -15.98 -5.97
C PRO A 32 -11.87 -15.75 -6.92
N TYR A 33 -12.27 -14.48 -7.10
CA TYR A 33 -13.30 -14.11 -8.05
C TYR A 33 -12.64 -13.58 -9.32
N PRO A 34 -12.72 -14.30 -10.44
CA PRO A 34 -12.05 -13.88 -11.67
C PRO A 34 -12.57 -12.55 -12.19
N TRP A 35 -11.70 -11.58 -12.34
CA TRP A 35 -12.06 -10.30 -12.95
C TRP A 35 -12.31 -10.48 -14.44
N LYS A 36 -13.53 -10.28 -14.90
CA LYS A 36 -13.96 -10.54 -16.28
C LYS A 36 -13.27 -9.67 -17.33
N ARG A 37 -12.75 -8.52 -16.94
CA ARG A 37 -12.13 -7.55 -17.84
C ARG A 37 -10.61 -7.69 -17.96
N VAL A 38 -9.99 -8.60 -17.23
CA VAL A 38 -8.55 -8.79 -17.30
C VAL A 38 -8.21 -9.78 -18.40
N PRO A 39 -7.30 -9.43 -19.34
CA PRO A 39 -6.82 -10.35 -20.38
C PRO A 39 -6.24 -11.63 -19.76
N ARG A 40 -6.49 -12.75 -20.43
CA ARG A 40 -5.99 -14.05 -19.98
C ARG A 40 -5.24 -14.76 -21.09
N THR A 41 -4.21 -15.49 -20.69
CA THR A 41 -3.44 -16.38 -21.54
C THR A 41 -4.27 -17.63 -21.89
N PRO A 42 -3.89 -18.41 -22.93
CA PRO A 42 -4.63 -19.61 -23.33
C PRO A 42 -4.80 -20.66 -22.23
N ASP A 43 -3.90 -20.70 -21.24
CA ASP A 43 -3.98 -21.56 -20.05
C ASP A 43 -4.86 -20.97 -18.91
N GLY A 44 -5.56 -19.85 -19.19
CA GLY A 44 -6.52 -19.22 -18.26
C GLY A 44 -5.91 -18.29 -17.21
N LYS A 45 -4.59 -18.15 -17.16
CA LYS A 45 -3.93 -17.23 -16.23
C LYS A 45 -4.08 -15.78 -16.70
N VAL A 46 -4.02 -14.86 -15.76
CA VAL A 46 -4.03 -13.43 -16.08
C VAL A 46 -2.77 -13.06 -16.87
N ASP A 47 -2.95 -12.38 -18.01
CA ASP A 47 -1.83 -11.82 -18.78
C ASP A 47 -1.46 -10.44 -18.25
N LEU A 48 -0.61 -10.42 -17.22
CA LEU A 48 -0.11 -9.18 -16.61
C LEU A 48 0.77 -8.34 -17.57
N ASN A 49 1.25 -8.93 -18.67
CA ASN A 49 2.07 -8.26 -19.65
C ASN A 49 1.27 -7.64 -20.81
N ALA A 50 -0.02 -7.92 -20.91
CA ALA A 50 -0.88 -7.30 -21.89
C ALA A 50 -0.83 -5.77 -21.78
N PRO A 51 -1.03 -5.01 -22.88
CA PRO A 51 -1.10 -3.56 -22.83
C PRO A 51 -2.20 -3.08 -21.89
N ALA A 52 -1.95 -1.94 -21.20
CA ALA A 52 -2.96 -1.29 -20.37
C ALA A 52 -4.23 -1.00 -21.20
N GLN A 53 -5.39 -1.19 -20.58
CA GLN A 53 -6.68 -0.91 -21.19
C GLN A 53 -7.02 0.57 -21.06
N SER A 54 -7.97 1.02 -21.87
CA SER A 54 -8.52 2.37 -21.79
C SER A 54 -9.93 2.34 -21.21
N THR A 55 -10.27 3.41 -20.48
CA THR A 55 -11.62 3.68 -20.03
C THR A 55 -12.54 4.05 -21.19
N PRO A 56 -13.88 4.02 -21.02
CA PRO A 56 -14.82 4.50 -22.02
C PRO A 56 -14.61 5.97 -22.45
N TYR A 57 -14.02 6.79 -21.56
CA TYR A 57 -13.70 8.20 -21.84
C TYR A 57 -12.27 8.41 -22.36
N GLY A 58 -11.60 7.34 -22.83
CA GLY A 58 -10.35 7.41 -23.60
C GLY A 58 -9.07 7.68 -22.78
N LYS A 59 -9.11 7.46 -21.47
CA LYS A 59 -7.91 7.54 -20.59
C LYS A 59 -7.45 6.14 -20.23
N PRO A 60 -6.15 5.95 -19.89
CA PRO A 60 -5.71 4.67 -19.32
C PRO A 60 -6.58 4.26 -18.12
N ASP A 61 -7.01 3.01 -18.08
CA ASP A 61 -7.76 2.47 -16.94
C ASP A 61 -6.77 2.08 -15.85
N LEU A 62 -6.79 2.81 -14.74
CA LEU A 62 -5.96 2.54 -13.57
C LEU A 62 -6.66 1.63 -12.55
N SER A 63 -7.95 1.29 -12.78
CA SER A 63 -8.74 0.48 -11.86
C SER A 63 -8.10 -0.88 -11.63
N GLY A 64 -8.24 -1.38 -10.41
CA GLY A 64 -7.71 -2.66 -10.00
C GLY A 64 -7.47 -2.75 -8.50
N PHE A 65 -7.11 -3.94 -8.06
CA PHE A 65 -6.58 -4.17 -6.72
C PHE A 65 -5.05 -4.25 -6.83
N TRP A 66 -4.36 -3.38 -6.12
CA TRP A 66 -2.94 -3.16 -6.27
C TRP A 66 -2.19 -3.45 -4.98
N MET A 67 -1.00 -4.01 -5.12
CA MET A 67 -0.03 -4.15 -4.03
C MET A 67 1.23 -3.35 -4.39
N PRO A 68 1.80 -2.59 -3.45
CA PRO A 68 3.10 -1.97 -3.66
C PRO A 68 4.17 -3.02 -3.95
N ASP A 69 5.08 -2.73 -4.88
CA ASP A 69 6.30 -3.51 -5.07
C ASP A 69 7.28 -3.16 -3.95
N ASP A 70 8.06 -4.15 -3.47
CA ASP A 70 8.98 -3.98 -2.34
C ASP A 70 8.38 -3.18 -1.15
N PRO A 71 7.16 -3.53 -0.70
CA PRO A 71 6.41 -2.70 0.24
C PRO A 71 7.15 -2.49 1.55
N VAL A 72 7.87 -3.49 2.04
CA VAL A 72 8.65 -3.37 3.29
C VAL A 72 9.78 -2.36 3.14
N LYS A 73 10.46 -2.34 2.00
CA LYS A 73 11.57 -1.41 1.73
C LYS A 73 11.11 0.05 1.78
N HIS A 74 10.11 0.40 0.98
CA HIS A 74 9.66 1.79 0.85
C HIS A 74 8.73 2.24 1.98
N LEU A 75 8.01 1.33 2.61
CA LEU A 75 7.28 1.63 3.84
C LEU A 75 8.23 1.99 4.99
N LEU A 76 9.31 1.22 5.16
CA LEU A 76 10.31 1.50 6.19
C LEU A 76 11.12 2.74 5.87
N ASN A 77 11.51 2.94 4.62
CA ASN A 77 12.33 4.06 4.18
C ASN A 77 11.91 4.50 2.77
N LEU A 78 11.11 5.55 2.68
CA LEU A 78 10.66 6.09 1.40
C LEU A 78 11.83 6.41 0.47
N ALA A 79 12.95 6.89 1.02
CA ALA A 79 14.15 7.25 0.30
C ALA A 79 15.17 6.09 0.14
N ALA A 80 14.73 4.83 0.20
CA ALA A 80 15.63 3.67 0.20
C ALA A 80 16.53 3.56 -1.04
N ASP A 81 16.11 4.13 -2.18
CA ASP A 81 16.86 4.15 -3.43
C ASP A 81 17.71 5.42 -3.62
N LEU A 82 17.66 6.34 -2.69
CA LEU A 82 18.47 7.55 -2.68
C LEU A 82 19.64 7.41 -1.72
N LYS A 83 20.71 8.15 -1.98
CA LYS A 83 21.77 8.31 -0.98
C LYS A 83 21.27 9.20 0.16
N PRO A 84 21.71 8.98 1.41
CA PRO A 84 21.29 9.80 2.55
C PRO A 84 21.49 11.32 2.37
N GLU A 85 22.54 11.73 1.64
CA GLU A 85 22.84 13.11 1.30
C GLU A 85 21.88 13.72 0.25
N ASP A 86 21.21 12.88 -0.53
CA ASP A 86 20.25 13.34 -1.56
C ASP A 86 18.87 13.66 -0.97
N VAL A 87 18.63 13.25 0.28
CA VAL A 87 17.41 13.65 1.03
C VAL A 87 17.66 15.01 1.70
N PRO A 88 17.09 16.09 1.17
CA PRO A 88 17.52 17.47 1.49
C PRO A 88 16.90 18.01 2.79
N LEU A 89 16.96 17.24 3.88
CA LEU A 89 16.41 17.60 5.18
C LEU A 89 17.05 18.88 5.73
N LYS A 90 16.23 19.79 6.24
CA LYS A 90 16.70 20.90 7.06
C LYS A 90 17.27 20.42 8.41
N PRO A 91 18.08 21.19 9.12
CA PRO A 91 18.75 20.75 10.36
C PRO A 91 17.78 20.18 11.40
N TRP A 92 16.69 20.88 11.71
CA TRP A 92 15.70 20.42 12.68
C TRP A 92 15.01 19.12 12.25
N ALA A 93 14.70 19.00 10.95
CA ALA A 93 14.03 17.83 10.37
C ALA A 93 14.97 16.60 10.42
N ARG A 94 16.26 16.80 10.18
CA ARG A 94 17.32 15.78 10.33
C ARG A 94 17.42 15.30 11.77
N GLU A 95 17.44 16.23 12.72
CA GLU A 95 17.47 15.89 14.15
C GLU A 95 16.23 15.11 14.58
N LEU A 96 15.05 15.54 14.16
CA LEU A 96 13.80 14.83 14.43
C LEU A 96 13.81 13.41 13.83
N TYR A 97 14.24 13.28 12.57
CA TYR A 97 14.36 11.99 11.89
C TYR A 97 15.28 11.03 12.65
N ASN A 98 16.46 11.50 13.07
CA ASN A 98 17.41 10.69 13.84
C ASN A 98 16.81 10.23 15.17
N ARG A 99 16.13 11.12 15.91
CA ARG A 99 15.44 10.76 17.17
C ARG A 99 14.37 9.69 16.95
N ARG A 100 13.60 9.78 15.87
CA ARG A 100 12.57 8.79 15.54
C ARG A 100 13.18 7.42 15.25
N ILE A 101 14.33 7.38 14.55
CA ILE A 101 15.08 6.13 14.32
C ILE A 101 15.60 5.57 15.66
N GLU A 102 16.23 6.38 16.50
CA GLU A 102 16.76 5.96 17.82
C GLU A 102 15.65 5.43 18.73
N ASN A 103 14.43 5.97 18.61
CA ASN A 103 13.24 5.53 19.33
C ASN A 103 12.53 4.32 18.69
N ASN A 104 13.11 3.71 17.64
CA ASN A 104 12.49 2.60 16.90
C ASN A 104 11.07 2.91 16.39
N GLY A 105 10.77 4.17 16.07
CA GLY A 105 9.47 4.59 15.54
C GLY A 105 8.29 4.43 16.51
N LYS A 106 8.52 4.29 17.84
CA LYS A 106 7.44 4.07 18.83
C LYS A 106 6.37 5.16 18.85
N ASP A 107 6.73 6.37 18.42
CA ASP A 107 5.82 7.51 18.34
C ASP A 107 5.11 7.61 16.97
N HIS A 108 5.28 6.60 16.11
CA HIS A 108 4.60 6.56 14.82
C HIS A 108 3.08 6.51 15.03
N PRO A 109 2.30 7.37 14.31
CA PRO A 109 0.83 7.43 14.49
C PRO A 109 0.14 6.06 14.36
N GLY A 110 0.65 5.22 13.46
CA GLY A 110 0.15 3.87 13.21
C GLY A 110 0.20 2.92 14.41
N VAL A 111 1.09 3.14 15.38
CA VAL A 111 1.14 2.36 16.63
C VAL A 111 -0.16 2.51 17.43
N SER A 112 -0.76 3.70 17.38
CA SER A 112 -2.05 4.00 18.03
C SER A 112 -3.23 3.93 17.05
N CYS A 113 -3.10 3.17 15.96
CA CYS A 113 -4.12 3.02 14.91
C CYS A 113 -4.57 4.33 14.25
N LEU A 114 -3.83 5.41 14.40
CA LEU A 114 -4.09 6.65 13.69
C LEU A 114 -3.75 6.51 12.20
N PRO A 115 -4.42 7.23 11.30
CA PRO A 115 -4.15 7.14 9.88
C PRO A 115 -2.72 7.54 9.52
N SER A 116 -2.15 6.89 8.54
CA SER A 116 -0.97 7.38 7.83
C SER A 116 -1.37 8.43 6.80
N GLY A 117 -0.46 9.33 6.47
CA GLY A 117 -0.63 10.28 5.37
C GLY A 117 -0.10 9.76 4.04
N ILE A 118 -0.12 10.62 3.03
CA ILE A 118 0.47 10.36 1.73
C ILE A 118 1.92 10.86 1.76
N PRO A 119 2.92 10.07 1.26
CA PRO A 119 2.78 8.84 0.48
C PRO A 119 2.86 7.54 1.31
N GLU A 120 3.08 7.57 2.62
CA GLU A 120 3.23 6.34 3.43
C GLU A 120 2.06 5.39 3.23
N LYS A 121 0.82 5.92 3.23
CA LYS A 121 -0.40 5.11 3.12
C LYS A 121 -0.44 4.25 1.86
N ASP A 122 0.07 4.77 0.75
CA ASP A 122 0.06 4.10 -0.54
C ASP A 122 1.18 3.04 -0.68
N ASN A 123 2.03 2.90 0.35
CA ASN A 123 3.10 1.90 0.44
C ASN A 123 2.86 0.82 1.50
N ILE A 124 1.71 0.83 2.17
CA ILE A 124 1.39 -0.21 3.16
C ILE A 124 1.08 -1.54 2.44
N PRO A 125 1.64 -2.68 2.90
CA PRO A 125 1.55 -3.98 2.21
C PRO A 125 0.19 -4.68 2.33
N ASP A 126 -0.85 -3.98 2.72
CA ASP A 126 -2.21 -4.53 2.86
C ASP A 126 -3.04 -4.37 1.57
N GLY A 127 -2.49 -3.74 0.56
CA GLY A 127 -3.16 -3.53 -0.71
C GLY A 127 -4.16 -2.38 -0.73
N LEU A 128 -4.54 -2.01 -1.94
CA LEU A 128 -5.53 -0.99 -2.17
C LEU A 128 -6.33 -1.26 -3.46
N LYS A 129 -7.60 -0.89 -3.46
CA LYS A 129 -8.45 -0.93 -4.64
C LYS A 129 -8.60 0.47 -5.22
N LEU A 130 -8.15 0.64 -6.46
CA LEU A 130 -8.36 1.87 -7.22
C LEU A 130 -9.64 1.73 -8.04
N VAL A 131 -10.57 2.68 -7.84
CA VAL A 131 -11.81 2.80 -8.61
C VAL A 131 -11.77 4.12 -9.34
N GLN A 132 -11.83 4.05 -10.68
CA GLN A 132 -11.70 5.22 -11.54
C GLN A 132 -13.03 5.53 -12.25
N THR A 133 -13.48 6.75 -12.09
CA THR A 133 -14.55 7.36 -12.90
C THR A 133 -14.00 8.58 -13.66
N GLU A 134 -14.81 9.26 -14.46
CA GLU A 134 -14.40 10.45 -15.19
C GLU A 134 -14.06 11.62 -14.25
N ASP A 135 -14.88 11.84 -13.23
CA ASP A 135 -14.80 12.98 -12.32
C ASP A 135 -14.12 12.69 -10.97
N LEU A 136 -13.85 11.42 -10.68
CA LEU A 136 -13.34 10.99 -9.37
C LEU A 136 -12.54 9.70 -9.47
N VAL A 137 -11.40 9.67 -8.80
CA VAL A 137 -10.65 8.45 -8.53
C VAL A 137 -10.67 8.21 -7.01
N LEU A 138 -11.00 6.97 -6.62
CA LEU A 138 -10.99 6.53 -5.23
C LEU A 138 -9.89 5.49 -5.01
N LEU A 139 -9.10 5.68 -3.98
CA LEU A 139 -8.22 4.65 -3.43
C LEU A 139 -8.85 4.15 -2.13
N LEU A 140 -9.25 2.89 -2.12
CA LEU A 140 -9.83 2.20 -0.98
C LEU A 140 -8.72 1.30 -0.40
N HIS A 141 -8.24 1.61 0.78
CA HIS A 141 -7.16 0.87 1.43
C HIS A 141 -7.72 -0.17 2.38
N GLU A 142 -7.19 -1.39 2.35
CA GLU A 142 -7.51 -2.42 3.34
C GLU A 142 -7.10 -1.96 4.74
N SER A 143 -5.85 -1.54 4.87
CA SER A 143 -5.32 -1.10 6.15
C SER A 143 -6.15 0.03 6.74
N ARG A 144 -6.76 -0.24 7.90
CA ARG A 144 -7.63 0.67 8.66
C ARG A 144 -8.91 1.09 7.93
N THR A 145 -9.29 0.38 6.86
CA THR A 145 -10.52 0.64 6.09
C THR A 145 -10.69 2.14 5.75
N ILE A 146 -9.62 2.77 5.30
CA ILE A 146 -9.58 4.18 4.96
C ILE A 146 -9.67 4.38 3.45
N TYR A 147 -10.18 5.53 3.04
CA TYR A 147 -10.27 5.89 1.62
C TYR A 147 -9.61 7.25 1.34
N ARG A 148 -9.18 7.43 0.10
CA ARG A 148 -8.68 8.69 -0.46
C ARG A 148 -9.50 9.06 -1.68
N GLN A 149 -9.96 10.30 -1.75
CA GLN A 149 -10.64 10.87 -2.91
C GLN A 149 -9.69 11.77 -3.69
N ILE A 150 -9.64 11.57 -5.00
CA ILE A 150 -8.89 12.40 -5.93
C ILE A 150 -9.88 12.96 -6.95
N PHE A 151 -10.17 14.24 -6.87
CA PHE A 151 -11.14 14.90 -7.75
C PHE A 151 -10.53 15.17 -9.12
N THR A 152 -11.21 14.73 -10.18
CA THR A 152 -10.77 14.86 -11.58
C THR A 152 -11.71 15.72 -12.43
N ASP A 153 -12.64 16.40 -11.81
CA ASP A 153 -13.66 17.26 -12.42
C ASP A 153 -13.16 18.66 -12.82
N GLY A 154 -11.84 18.89 -12.77
CA GLY A 154 -11.22 20.15 -13.16
C GLY A 154 -11.23 21.24 -12.08
N ARG A 155 -11.70 20.92 -10.85
CA ARG A 155 -11.64 21.88 -9.74
C ARG A 155 -10.20 22.22 -9.36
N PRO A 156 -9.90 23.45 -8.92
CA PRO A 156 -8.57 23.80 -8.41
C PRO A 156 -8.37 23.28 -6.98
N LEU A 157 -7.11 23.18 -6.55
CA LEU A 157 -6.78 23.00 -5.15
C LEU A 157 -7.34 24.15 -4.30
N PRO A 158 -7.92 23.86 -3.12
CA PRO A 158 -8.37 24.91 -2.20
C PRO A 158 -7.17 25.73 -1.70
N LYS A 159 -7.36 27.04 -1.52
CA LYS A 159 -6.28 27.90 -0.99
C LYS A 159 -5.93 27.59 0.46
N ASN A 160 -6.93 27.28 1.27
CA ASN A 160 -6.79 26.98 2.70
C ASN A 160 -7.62 25.72 3.01
N PRO A 161 -7.13 24.52 2.67
CA PRO A 161 -7.83 23.29 3.01
C PRO A 161 -7.85 23.10 4.53
N GLN A 162 -8.94 22.54 5.06
CA GLN A 162 -8.94 22.07 6.43
C GLN A 162 -7.93 20.91 6.55
N PRO A 163 -6.96 20.96 7.48
CA PRO A 163 -5.97 19.91 7.62
C PRO A 163 -6.59 18.57 8.00
N THR A 164 -6.24 17.52 7.26
CA THR A 164 -6.71 16.15 7.49
C THR A 164 -5.54 15.17 7.40
N TRP A 165 -5.77 13.91 7.77
CA TRP A 165 -4.74 12.86 7.66
C TRP A 165 -4.34 12.59 6.20
N MET A 166 -5.32 12.50 5.30
CA MET A 166 -5.09 12.17 3.88
C MET A 166 -4.90 13.39 2.99
N GLY A 167 -5.10 14.60 3.54
CA GLY A 167 -5.08 15.82 2.77
C GLY A 167 -6.27 15.96 1.80
N TYR A 168 -6.13 16.89 0.87
CA TYR A 168 -7.07 17.14 -0.22
C TYR A 168 -6.34 16.91 -1.54
N SER A 169 -6.88 16.05 -2.40
CA SER A 169 -6.23 15.65 -3.66
C SER A 169 -7.07 16.03 -4.86
N ILE A 170 -6.43 16.60 -5.88
CA ILE A 170 -6.96 16.73 -7.24
C ILE A 170 -6.10 15.94 -8.22
N GLY A 171 -6.70 15.53 -9.31
CA GLY A 171 -6.00 14.81 -10.37
C GLY A 171 -6.31 15.35 -11.75
N HIS A 172 -5.35 15.24 -12.66
CA HIS A 172 -5.54 15.55 -14.08
C HIS A 172 -4.68 14.63 -14.93
N TRP A 173 -5.01 14.56 -16.22
CA TRP A 173 -4.27 13.74 -17.16
C TRP A 173 -3.27 14.59 -17.96
N ASP A 174 -2.00 14.21 -17.88
CA ASP A 174 -0.94 14.64 -18.77
C ASP A 174 -0.66 13.50 -19.77
N LYS A 175 -1.34 13.52 -20.93
CA LYS A 175 -1.36 12.42 -21.90
C LYS A 175 -1.84 11.10 -21.26
N ASN A 176 -0.94 10.14 -21.08
CA ASN A 176 -1.20 8.82 -20.48
C ASN A 176 -0.74 8.72 -19.02
N THR A 177 -0.29 9.79 -18.42
CA THR A 177 0.12 9.87 -17.03
C THR A 177 -0.98 10.58 -16.23
N PHE A 178 -1.44 9.94 -15.17
CA PHE A 178 -2.34 10.56 -14.22
C PHE A 178 -1.54 11.30 -13.15
N VAL A 179 -1.68 12.60 -13.08
CA VAL A 179 -0.97 13.48 -12.15
C VAL A 179 -1.89 13.86 -11.02
N VAL A 180 -1.46 13.63 -9.80
CA VAL A 180 -2.21 13.93 -8.58
C VAL A 180 -1.43 14.92 -7.74
N GLU A 181 -2.09 15.98 -7.29
CA GLU A 181 -1.55 16.93 -6.33
C GLU A 181 -2.32 16.85 -5.02
N THR A 182 -1.60 16.73 -3.90
CA THR A 182 -2.17 16.64 -2.55
C THR A 182 -1.58 17.70 -1.66
N ILE A 183 -2.44 18.44 -0.95
CA ILE A 183 -2.10 19.44 0.06
C ILE A 183 -3.00 19.28 1.29
N GLY A 184 -2.72 20.01 2.35
CA GLY A 184 -3.60 20.06 3.53
C GLY A 184 -3.54 18.79 4.37
N GLN A 185 -2.41 18.12 4.41
CA GLN A 185 -2.14 17.13 5.45
C GLN A 185 -1.89 17.84 6.77
N ASN A 186 -2.22 17.19 7.90
CA ASN A 186 -2.29 17.83 9.22
C ASN A 186 -0.94 17.94 9.96
N GLY A 187 0.19 17.68 9.29
CA GLY A 187 1.54 17.72 9.87
C GLY A 187 1.83 16.66 10.95
N LYS A 188 0.89 15.77 11.23
CA LYS A 188 1.05 14.68 12.22
C LYS A 188 1.48 13.36 11.59
N THR A 189 1.42 13.27 10.27
CA THR A 189 1.82 12.08 9.51
C THR A 189 3.32 12.05 9.29
N TRP A 190 3.86 10.84 9.14
CA TRP A 190 5.22 10.63 8.69
C TRP A 190 5.17 10.25 7.20
N LEU A 191 6.29 10.42 6.49
CA LEU A 191 6.36 10.00 5.08
C LEU A 191 6.75 8.52 4.94
N ASP A 192 7.31 7.92 6.03
CA ASP A 192 7.68 6.53 6.15
C ASP A 192 7.79 6.12 7.63
N MET A 193 7.93 4.82 7.89
CA MET A 193 8.03 4.30 9.27
C MET A 193 9.35 4.64 9.97
N ARG A 194 10.39 5.07 9.26
CA ARG A 194 11.62 5.58 9.88
C ARG A 194 11.48 7.00 10.41
N GLY A 195 10.46 7.72 9.95
CA GLY A 195 10.11 9.00 10.53
C GLY A 195 10.52 10.23 9.73
N LEU A 196 10.64 10.13 8.41
CA LEU A 196 10.77 11.32 7.56
C LEU A 196 9.59 12.25 7.85
N PRO A 197 9.85 13.52 8.23
CA PRO A 197 8.79 14.44 8.62
C PRO A 197 8.04 15.01 7.42
N GLY A 198 6.74 15.25 7.60
CA GLY A 198 5.94 16.15 6.79
C GLY A 198 5.28 17.19 7.68
N THR A 199 5.22 18.44 7.23
CA THR A 199 4.53 19.55 7.92
C THR A 199 3.17 19.84 7.28
N GLU A 200 2.43 20.84 7.78
CA GLU A 200 1.20 21.31 7.14
C GLU A 200 1.47 22.00 5.78
N ALA A 201 2.73 22.39 5.53
CA ALA A 201 3.16 22.97 4.25
C ALA A 201 3.43 21.90 3.17
N LEU A 202 3.36 20.62 3.52
CA LEU A 202 3.65 19.51 2.61
C LEU A 202 2.71 19.53 1.40
N ARG A 203 3.33 19.49 0.22
CA ARG A 203 2.71 19.15 -1.07
C ARG A 203 3.29 17.86 -1.58
N VAL A 204 2.45 16.92 -1.96
CA VAL A 204 2.85 15.69 -2.63
C VAL A 204 2.31 15.71 -4.05
N THR A 205 3.19 15.50 -5.02
CA THR A 205 2.80 15.30 -6.43
C THR A 205 3.12 13.86 -6.82
N GLU A 206 2.12 13.14 -7.29
CA GLU A 206 2.25 11.76 -7.72
C GLU A 206 1.92 11.65 -9.21
N ARG A 207 2.71 10.85 -9.94
CA ARG A 207 2.55 10.64 -11.38
C ARG A 207 2.41 9.15 -11.63
N PHE A 208 1.19 8.71 -11.92
CA PHE A 208 0.87 7.31 -12.18
C PHE A 208 0.91 7.02 -13.66
N THR A 209 1.66 6.01 -14.05
CA THR A 209 1.73 5.53 -15.45
C THR A 209 1.54 4.02 -15.46
N ARG A 210 0.54 3.54 -16.20
CA ARG A 210 0.25 2.11 -16.35
C ARG A 210 0.69 1.62 -17.73
N PRO A 211 1.93 1.12 -17.89
CA PRO A 211 2.42 0.64 -19.18
C PRO A 211 1.80 -0.71 -19.59
N LYS A 212 1.45 -1.54 -18.61
CA LYS A 212 0.89 -2.88 -18.78
C LYS A 212 -0.23 -3.13 -17.78
N ILE A 213 -1.05 -4.15 -18.06
CA ILE A 213 -2.15 -4.54 -17.16
C ILE A 213 -1.66 -4.74 -15.73
N GLY A 214 -0.56 -5.47 -15.55
CA GLY A 214 -0.06 -5.88 -14.24
C GLY A 214 0.84 -4.89 -13.53
N HIS A 215 1.17 -3.75 -14.12
CA HIS A 215 2.22 -2.88 -13.58
C HIS A 215 1.83 -1.40 -13.62
N MET A 216 2.11 -0.71 -12.52
CA MET A 216 1.94 0.73 -12.36
C MET A 216 3.25 1.35 -11.88
N ASP A 217 3.83 2.26 -12.68
CA ASP A 217 4.93 3.11 -12.25
C ASP A 217 4.38 4.35 -11.53
N ILE A 218 5.01 4.74 -10.42
CA ILE A 218 4.60 5.90 -9.63
C ILE A 218 5.83 6.74 -9.31
N GLU A 219 5.84 7.98 -9.77
CA GLU A 219 6.83 8.96 -9.37
C GLU A 219 6.23 9.89 -8.33
N VAL A 220 6.83 9.96 -7.14
CA VAL A 220 6.34 10.75 -6.01
C VAL A 220 7.33 11.86 -5.70
N THR A 221 6.89 13.11 -5.84
CA THR A 221 7.65 14.30 -5.49
C THR A 221 7.14 14.87 -4.17
N ILE A 222 8.05 15.03 -3.23
CA ILE A 222 7.86 15.64 -1.92
C ILE A 222 8.34 17.08 -1.99
N ASP A 223 7.46 18.02 -1.72
CA ASP A 223 7.74 19.45 -1.63
C ASP A 223 7.20 19.99 -0.31
N ASP A 224 8.07 20.13 0.67
CA ASP A 224 7.75 20.70 1.97
C ASP A 224 8.85 21.70 2.37
N PRO A 225 8.62 22.99 2.08
CA PRO A 225 9.63 24.02 2.30
C PRO A 225 9.96 24.26 3.79
N GLU A 226 9.16 23.74 4.71
CA GLU A 226 9.46 23.81 6.14
C GLU A 226 10.42 22.71 6.59
N ALA A 227 10.31 21.50 6.01
CA ALA A 227 11.13 20.33 6.39
C ALA A 227 12.34 20.10 5.49
N TYR A 228 12.27 20.50 4.22
CA TYR A 228 13.31 20.23 3.22
C TYR A 228 13.83 21.54 2.60
N THR A 229 15.06 21.50 2.10
CA THR A 229 15.70 22.67 1.45
C THR A 229 15.33 22.81 -0.02
N LYS A 230 14.82 21.74 -0.65
CA LYS A 230 14.33 21.68 -2.02
C LYS A 230 13.38 20.49 -2.18
N PRO A 231 12.52 20.45 -3.21
CA PRO A 231 11.78 19.24 -3.55
C PRO A 231 12.70 18.06 -3.89
N TRP A 232 12.21 16.85 -3.62
CA TRP A 232 12.91 15.61 -3.94
C TRP A 232 11.90 14.53 -4.38
N THR A 233 12.38 13.55 -5.16
CA THR A 233 11.51 12.61 -5.85
C THR A 233 11.98 11.19 -5.63
N VAL A 234 11.03 10.27 -5.47
CA VAL A 234 11.24 8.82 -5.42
C VAL A 234 10.42 8.13 -6.48
N LYS A 235 10.82 6.90 -6.85
CA LYS A 235 10.09 6.05 -7.77
C LYS A 235 9.60 4.82 -7.04
N LEU A 236 8.32 4.56 -7.18
CA LEU A 236 7.63 3.43 -6.60
C LEU A 236 6.94 2.65 -7.72
N ALA A 237 6.52 1.45 -7.44
CA ALA A 237 5.74 0.66 -8.38
C ALA A 237 4.70 -0.18 -7.64
N TRP A 238 3.60 -0.48 -8.34
CA TRP A 238 2.55 -1.38 -7.87
C TRP A 238 2.33 -2.52 -8.85
N THR A 239 2.06 -3.70 -8.31
CA THR A 239 1.67 -4.89 -9.08
C THR A 239 0.19 -5.18 -8.88
N LEU A 240 -0.52 -5.42 -9.99
CA LEU A 240 -1.94 -5.79 -9.97
C LEU A 240 -2.11 -7.18 -9.35
N GLN A 241 -2.99 -7.26 -8.38
CA GLN A 241 -3.48 -8.51 -7.83
C GLN A 241 -4.82 -8.82 -8.46
N ALA A 242 -4.78 -9.59 -9.55
CA ALA A 242 -6.00 -10.02 -10.20
C ALA A 242 -6.62 -11.20 -9.46
N ASP A 243 -7.94 -11.39 -9.65
CA ASP A 243 -8.69 -12.50 -9.08
C ASP A 243 -8.75 -12.50 -7.53
N THR A 244 -8.53 -11.33 -6.92
CA THR A 244 -8.76 -11.06 -5.50
C THR A 244 -9.48 -9.73 -5.34
N ASP A 245 -9.92 -9.40 -4.15
CA ASP A 245 -10.61 -8.15 -3.86
C ASP A 245 -10.26 -7.62 -2.47
N LEU A 246 -10.67 -6.40 -2.21
CA LEU A 246 -10.47 -5.68 -0.96
C LEU A 246 -11.16 -6.41 0.19
N ILE A 247 -10.47 -6.57 1.30
CA ILE A 247 -11.01 -7.07 2.56
C ILE A 247 -11.00 -5.97 3.61
N GLU A 248 -11.67 -6.20 4.73
CA GLU A 248 -11.69 -5.29 5.87
C GLU A 248 -10.50 -5.55 6.79
N SER A 249 -9.82 -4.49 7.23
CA SER A 249 -8.76 -4.57 8.23
C SER A 249 -8.96 -3.49 9.29
N ILE A 250 -9.34 -3.93 10.49
CA ILE A 250 -9.60 -3.06 11.64
C ILE A 250 -8.40 -3.05 12.57
N CYS A 251 -7.66 -1.96 12.57
CA CYS A 251 -6.40 -1.81 13.29
C CYS A 251 -6.54 -2.01 14.81
N GLU A 252 -7.64 -1.55 15.41
CA GLU A 252 -7.85 -1.62 16.87
C GLU A 252 -8.21 -3.02 17.34
N GLU A 253 -8.62 -3.90 16.43
CA GLU A 253 -9.02 -5.26 16.75
C GLU A 253 -7.80 -6.09 17.16
N ASN A 254 -7.71 -6.44 18.45
CA ASN A 254 -6.58 -7.13 19.07
C ASN A 254 -5.24 -6.38 19.05
N ASN A 255 -5.23 -5.06 18.86
CA ASN A 255 -4.00 -4.27 18.88
C ASN A 255 -3.34 -4.28 20.26
N ARG A 256 -2.16 -4.90 20.36
CA ARG A 256 -1.32 -4.97 21.57
C ARG A 256 -0.01 -4.21 21.42
N ASP A 257 0.24 -3.63 20.27
CA ASP A 257 1.50 -2.98 19.92
C ASP A 257 1.90 -1.85 20.86
N PRO A 258 0.99 -0.93 21.26
CA PRO A 258 1.35 0.18 22.15
C PRO A 258 2.02 -0.26 23.46
N ALA A 259 1.61 -1.42 24.02
CA ALA A 259 2.17 -1.96 25.24
C ALA A 259 3.54 -2.63 25.05
N HIS A 260 3.89 -2.99 23.82
CA HIS A 260 5.10 -3.74 23.49
C HIS A 260 6.16 -2.90 22.77
N MET A 261 5.82 -1.67 22.36
CA MET A 261 6.78 -0.77 21.72
C MET A 261 7.83 -0.31 22.73
N VAL A 262 9.08 -0.63 22.43
CA VAL A 262 10.25 -0.23 23.22
C VAL A 262 11.06 0.80 22.45
N GLY A 263 11.39 1.91 23.10
CA GLY A 263 12.29 2.93 22.61
C GLY A 263 13.29 3.31 23.70
N ARG A 264 14.33 4.00 23.32
CA ARG A 264 15.35 4.52 24.24
C ARG A 264 14.89 5.83 24.87
#